data_144ce6261d22679d8516c52e9fb4bfba
#
_entry.id   144ce6261d22679d8516c52e9fb4bfba
#
_cell.length_a   1.000
_cell.length_b   1.000
_cell.length_c   1.000
_cell.angle_alpha   90.00
_cell.angle_beta   90.00
_cell.angle_gamma   90.00
#
_symmetry.space_group_name_H-M   'P 1'
#
loop_
_entity.id
_entity.type
_entity.pdbx_description
1 polymer ?
#
loop_
_entity_poly.entity_id
_entity_poly.type
_entity_poly.pdbx_seq_one_letter_code
_entity_poly.pdbx_strand_id
1 'polypeptide(L)'
;MTDVFRSGDHEQVVFCRDEPSGLRAIIAIHSTALGPALGGTRFHPYPSEEAALADVLHLSCAMSYKNALAGLDHGGGKAVILGDPTRDKTEALLRAYGRFVQSLGGRYITACDVGTYVEDMDVVARESEFVTGRSLSHGGAGDSSILTAYGVFQGMRAAAQHVWGTPALSGRQVGVAGVGKVGRLLVDHLLADRASVIVADVSQRALEHVCTAHSEVIVAPDTEALVREPIDVYAPCALGSALDVPTVTALRAKVVCGGANNQLEHPGIEKLLDERGILYAPDYVVNSGGVIQVADEIEGFDFQRAKARVAKIFDTTREIFELAERDGVPPAVAADHLAERRIADVGRLRKILVDGRAALRR
;
A
#
# COMPACT_ATOMS: atom_id res chain seq x y z
N MET A 1 -15.72 -9.28 -24.89
CA MET A 1 -14.95 -10.29 -24.14
C MET A 1 -13.54 -9.80 -24.13
N THR A 2 -13.10 -9.21 -23.04
CA THR A 2 -11.73 -8.72 -22.86
C THR A 2 -10.81 -9.95 -22.98
N ASP A 3 -9.82 -9.90 -23.86
CA ASP A 3 -8.86 -10.99 -24.05
C ASP A 3 -7.97 -11.06 -22.81
N VAL A 4 -8.41 -11.82 -21.80
CA VAL A 4 -7.76 -11.97 -20.48
C VAL A 4 -6.30 -12.42 -20.62
N PHE A 5 -5.98 -13.15 -21.71
CA PHE A 5 -4.62 -13.59 -21.99
C PHE A 5 -3.75 -12.50 -22.63
N ARG A 6 -4.33 -11.41 -23.12
CA ARG A 6 -3.60 -10.25 -23.68
C ARG A 6 -3.47 -9.08 -22.70
N SER A 7 -4.25 -9.09 -21.60
CA SER A 7 -4.34 -7.93 -20.72
C SER A 7 -3.38 -7.94 -19.52
N GLY A 8 -2.46 -8.93 -19.43
CA GLY A 8 -1.46 -8.92 -18.37
C GLY A 8 -0.64 -10.21 -18.30
N ASP A 9 0.62 -10.07 -17.91
CA ASP A 9 1.59 -11.17 -17.71
C ASP A 9 1.36 -11.95 -16.40
N HIS A 10 0.07 -12.19 -16.04
CA HIS A 10 -0.28 -12.90 -14.81
C HIS A 10 0.06 -14.39 -14.92
N GLU A 11 0.75 -14.92 -13.91
CA GLU A 11 1.07 -16.34 -13.85
C GLU A 11 -0.17 -17.20 -13.63
N GLN A 12 -1.16 -16.72 -12.87
CA GLN A 12 -2.37 -17.48 -12.55
C GLN A 12 -3.53 -16.58 -12.13
N VAL A 13 -4.74 -16.90 -12.61
CA VAL A 13 -6.00 -16.33 -12.13
C VAL A 13 -6.95 -17.46 -11.81
N VAL A 14 -7.54 -17.43 -10.61
CA VAL A 14 -8.41 -18.48 -10.07
C VAL A 14 -9.77 -17.89 -9.72
N PHE A 15 -10.83 -18.43 -10.32
CA PHE A 15 -12.21 -18.13 -9.97
C PHE A 15 -12.67 -19.11 -8.89
N CYS A 16 -13.07 -18.59 -7.74
CA CYS A 16 -13.49 -19.33 -6.56
C CYS A 16 -15.01 -19.19 -6.39
N ARG A 17 -15.72 -20.31 -6.35
CA ARG A 17 -17.17 -20.33 -6.09
C ARG A 17 -17.50 -21.44 -5.12
N ASP A 18 -18.25 -21.09 -4.07
CA ASP A 18 -18.86 -22.05 -3.15
C ASP A 18 -20.31 -21.65 -2.92
N GLU A 19 -21.24 -22.42 -3.50
CA GLU A 19 -22.66 -22.08 -3.49
C GLU A 19 -23.28 -22.11 -2.09
N PRO A 20 -22.97 -23.08 -1.21
CA PRO A 20 -23.54 -23.13 0.14
C PRO A 20 -23.15 -21.92 1.00
N SER A 21 -21.95 -21.37 0.87
CA SER A 21 -21.50 -20.20 1.63
C SER A 21 -21.80 -18.88 0.92
N GLY A 22 -22.20 -18.92 -0.35
CA GLY A 22 -22.40 -17.73 -1.20
C GLY A 22 -21.08 -17.11 -1.69
N LEU A 23 -19.94 -17.78 -1.51
CA LEU A 23 -18.65 -17.25 -1.94
C LEU A 23 -18.56 -17.11 -3.46
N ARG A 24 -18.16 -15.90 -3.88
CA ARG A 24 -17.71 -15.59 -5.23
C ARG A 24 -16.45 -14.74 -5.11
N ALA A 25 -15.30 -15.30 -5.50
CA ALA A 25 -14.03 -14.61 -5.38
C ALA A 25 -13.13 -14.86 -6.59
N ILE A 26 -12.19 -13.96 -6.81
CA ILE A 26 -11.13 -14.10 -7.82
C ILE A 26 -9.80 -13.87 -7.11
N ILE A 27 -8.85 -14.81 -7.29
CA ILE A 27 -7.48 -14.67 -6.82
C ILE A 27 -6.58 -14.52 -8.05
N ALA A 28 -5.81 -13.45 -8.12
CA ALA A 28 -4.84 -13.21 -9.19
C ALA A 28 -3.41 -13.23 -8.60
N ILE A 29 -2.55 -14.04 -9.20
CA ILE A 29 -1.12 -14.10 -8.97
C ILE A 29 -0.46 -13.46 -10.20
N HIS A 30 0.07 -12.26 -10.04
CA HIS A 30 0.77 -11.56 -11.11
C HIS A 30 2.16 -12.19 -11.31
N SER A 31 2.94 -12.30 -10.25
CA SER A 31 4.29 -12.86 -10.34
C SER A 31 4.69 -13.55 -9.04
N THR A 32 5.40 -14.67 -9.18
CA THR A 32 6.11 -15.35 -8.08
C THR A 32 7.63 -15.26 -8.25
N ALA A 33 8.13 -14.38 -9.10
CA ALA A 33 9.56 -14.25 -9.41
C ALA A 33 10.42 -13.94 -8.18
N LEU A 34 9.94 -13.16 -7.23
CA LEU A 34 10.63 -12.87 -5.97
C LEU A 34 10.33 -13.89 -4.85
N GLY A 35 9.22 -14.62 -4.93
CA GLY A 35 8.76 -15.52 -3.88
C GLY A 35 7.25 -15.75 -3.97
N PRO A 36 6.64 -16.41 -2.98
CA PRO A 36 5.19 -16.53 -2.91
C PRO A 36 4.53 -15.16 -3.09
N ALA A 37 3.46 -15.11 -3.89
CA ALA A 37 2.72 -13.87 -4.10
C ALA A 37 2.05 -13.43 -2.79
N LEU A 38 2.26 -12.19 -2.37
CA LEU A 38 1.68 -11.61 -1.16
C LEU A 38 0.79 -10.45 -1.52
N GLY A 39 -0.43 -10.42 -0.98
CA GLY A 39 -1.33 -9.27 -1.08
C GLY A 39 -2.69 -9.53 -0.45
N GLY A 40 -3.40 -8.45 -0.14
CA GLY A 40 -4.64 -8.49 0.62
C GLY A 40 -5.86 -8.97 -0.17
N THR A 41 -6.92 -9.28 0.56
CA THR A 41 -8.23 -9.64 0.01
C THR A 41 -9.20 -8.48 0.18
N ARG A 42 -9.67 -7.93 -0.94
CA ARG A 42 -10.70 -6.89 -0.98
C ARG A 42 -12.08 -7.51 -1.00
N PHE A 43 -12.99 -7.07 -0.13
CA PHE A 43 -14.39 -7.46 -0.15
C PHE A 43 -15.23 -6.24 -0.54
N HIS A 44 -15.79 -6.25 -1.76
CA HIS A 44 -16.40 -5.05 -2.32
C HIS A 44 -17.59 -5.38 -3.24
N PRO A 45 -18.68 -4.55 -3.23
CA PRO A 45 -19.81 -4.72 -4.13
C PRO A 45 -19.48 -4.20 -5.54
N TYR A 46 -18.79 -5.02 -6.33
CA TYR A 46 -18.47 -4.69 -7.71
C TYR A 46 -19.73 -4.63 -8.58
N PRO A 47 -19.80 -3.69 -9.56
CA PRO A 47 -20.93 -3.58 -10.46
C PRO A 47 -21.06 -4.76 -11.42
N SER A 48 -19.95 -5.47 -11.71
CA SER A 48 -19.92 -6.67 -12.56
C SER A 48 -18.70 -7.55 -12.24
N GLU A 49 -18.70 -8.79 -12.76
CA GLU A 49 -17.56 -9.71 -12.66
C GLU A 49 -16.35 -9.20 -13.45
N GLU A 50 -16.59 -8.54 -14.58
CA GLU A 50 -15.54 -7.91 -15.38
C GLU A 50 -14.84 -6.78 -14.62
N ALA A 51 -15.60 -5.97 -13.87
CA ALA A 51 -15.02 -4.91 -13.02
C ALA A 51 -14.18 -5.51 -11.90
N ALA A 52 -14.66 -6.59 -11.26
CA ALA A 52 -13.90 -7.30 -10.23
C ALA A 52 -12.61 -7.93 -10.79
N LEU A 53 -12.68 -8.52 -11.98
CA LEU A 53 -11.52 -9.09 -12.66
C LEU A 53 -10.50 -8.00 -13.01
N ALA A 54 -10.95 -6.88 -13.59
CA ALA A 54 -10.05 -5.77 -13.94
C ALA A 54 -9.34 -5.22 -12.70
N ASP A 55 -10.07 -5.04 -11.57
CA ASP A 55 -9.51 -4.53 -10.32
C ASP A 55 -8.47 -5.49 -9.73
N VAL A 56 -8.76 -6.81 -9.66
CA VAL A 56 -7.85 -7.79 -9.09
C VAL A 56 -6.57 -7.93 -9.92
N LEU A 57 -6.65 -7.87 -11.25
CA LEU A 57 -5.49 -7.90 -12.13
C LEU A 57 -4.61 -6.66 -11.91
N HIS A 58 -5.19 -5.47 -11.92
CA HIS A 58 -4.46 -4.23 -11.65
C HIS A 58 -3.80 -4.25 -10.27
N LEU A 59 -4.53 -4.61 -9.23
CA LEU A 59 -4.04 -4.64 -7.86
C LEU A 59 -2.94 -5.68 -7.64
N SER A 60 -3.03 -6.87 -8.25
CA SER A 60 -2.00 -7.90 -8.12
C SER A 60 -0.70 -7.52 -8.82
N CYS A 61 -0.77 -6.83 -9.95
CA CYS A 61 0.38 -6.23 -10.62
C CYS A 61 1.04 -5.17 -9.71
N ALA A 62 0.26 -4.23 -9.19
CA ALA A 62 0.76 -3.20 -8.26
C ALA A 62 1.43 -3.80 -7.00
N MET A 63 0.94 -4.94 -6.51
CA MET A 63 1.57 -5.65 -5.38
C MET A 63 2.95 -6.20 -5.73
N SER A 64 3.21 -6.65 -6.98
CA SER A 64 4.56 -7.08 -7.39
C SER A 64 5.57 -5.95 -7.29
N TYR A 65 5.22 -4.77 -7.77
CA TYR A 65 6.06 -3.57 -7.71
C TYR A 65 6.26 -3.12 -6.25
N LYS A 66 5.18 -3.06 -5.48
CA LYS A 66 5.21 -2.68 -4.06
C LYS A 66 6.11 -3.62 -3.24
N ASN A 67 5.96 -4.94 -3.39
CA ASN A 67 6.78 -5.92 -2.68
C ASN A 67 8.24 -5.85 -3.11
N ALA A 68 8.51 -5.64 -4.40
CA ALA A 68 9.85 -5.46 -4.92
C ALA A 68 10.55 -4.26 -4.29
N LEU A 69 9.89 -3.09 -4.26
CA LEU A 69 10.46 -1.85 -3.72
C LEU A 69 10.51 -1.84 -2.18
N ALA A 70 9.64 -2.60 -1.52
CA ALA A 70 9.71 -2.86 -0.08
C ALA A 70 10.89 -3.77 0.33
N GLY A 71 11.66 -4.29 -0.64
CA GLY A 71 12.78 -5.19 -0.38
C GLY A 71 12.36 -6.59 0.08
N LEU A 72 11.11 -6.99 -0.18
CA LEU A 72 10.57 -8.28 0.21
C LEU A 72 10.88 -9.36 -0.82
N ASP A 73 11.10 -10.60 -0.35
CA ASP A 73 11.24 -11.78 -1.21
C ASP A 73 9.88 -12.42 -1.46
N HIS A 74 8.92 -11.58 -1.86
CA HIS A 74 7.56 -11.92 -2.19
C HIS A 74 7.17 -11.39 -3.56
N GLY A 75 6.45 -12.20 -4.32
CA GLY A 75 5.80 -11.77 -5.55
C GLY A 75 4.54 -10.98 -5.27
N GLY A 76 3.79 -10.64 -6.32
CA GLY A 76 2.54 -9.89 -6.20
C GLY A 76 1.32 -10.76 -6.46
N GLY A 77 0.39 -10.70 -5.54
CA GLY A 77 -0.94 -11.31 -5.67
C GLY A 77 -2.01 -10.42 -5.05
N LYS A 78 -3.24 -10.71 -5.41
CA LYS A 78 -4.42 -10.03 -4.86
C LYS A 78 -5.62 -10.95 -4.93
N ALA A 79 -6.57 -10.76 -4.02
CA ALA A 79 -7.87 -11.38 -4.14
C ALA A 79 -8.99 -10.35 -4.00
N VAL A 80 -10.11 -10.65 -4.66
CA VAL A 80 -11.36 -9.90 -4.49
C VAL A 80 -12.49 -10.88 -4.18
N ILE A 81 -13.34 -10.51 -3.21
CA ILE A 81 -14.60 -11.18 -2.91
C ILE A 81 -15.71 -10.25 -3.36
N LEU A 82 -16.63 -10.78 -4.19
CA LEU A 82 -17.75 -10.03 -4.75
C LEU A 82 -18.93 -10.06 -3.77
N GLY A 83 -19.32 -8.91 -3.24
CA GLY A 83 -20.46 -8.75 -2.34
C GLY A 83 -20.31 -7.53 -1.44
N ASP A 84 -21.33 -7.28 -0.63
CA ASP A 84 -21.31 -6.20 0.36
C ASP A 84 -20.77 -6.76 1.69
N PRO A 85 -19.58 -6.29 2.16
CA PRO A 85 -18.98 -6.79 3.39
C PRO A 85 -19.81 -6.55 4.64
N THR A 86 -20.77 -5.59 4.60
CA THR A 86 -21.63 -5.31 5.75
C THR A 86 -22.82 -6.25 5.85
N ARG A 87 -23.19 -6.90 4.75
CA ARG A 87 -24.38 -7.75 4.65
C ARG A 87 -24.04 -9.22 4.37
N ASP A 88 -23.07 -9.44 3.47
CA ASP A 88 -22.84 -10.75 2.87
C ASP A 88 -21.69 -11.51 3.56
N LYS A 89 -20.90 -10.84 4.41
CA LYS A 89 -19.78 -11.44 5.14
C LYS A 89 -20.25 -12.39 6.24
N THR A 90 -19.90 -13.66 6.10
CA THR A 90 -20.19 -14.70 7.09
C THR A 90 -18.95 -15.55 7.41
N GLU A 91 -18.95 -16.23 8.57
CA GLU A 91 -17.88 -17.19 8.90
C GLU A 91 -17.75 -18.28 7.83
N ALA A 92 -18.88 -18.81 7.33
CA ALA A 92 -18.89 -19.85 6.30
C ALA A 92 -18.22 -19.38 5.01
N LEU A 93 -18.51 -18.13 4.56
CA LEU A 93 -17.90 -17.55 3.38
C LEU A 93 -16.39 -17.36 3.55
N LEU A 94 -15.95 -16.82 4.69
CA LEU A 94 -14.52 -16.60 4.97
C LEU A 94 -13.76 -17.93 5.06
N ARG A 95 -14.34 -18.96 5.66
CA ARG A 95 -13.74 -20.30 5.72
C ARG A 95 -13.67 -20.96 4.34
N ALA A 96 -14.73 -20.85 3.52
CA ALA A 96 -14.70 -21.32 2.14
C ALA A 96 -13.58 -20.63 1.34
N TYR A 97 -13.43 -19.30 1.50
CA TYR A 97 -12.33 -18.55 0.90
C TYR A 97 -10.96 -19.08 1.39
N GLY A 98 -10.80 -19.36 2.69
CA GLY A 98 -9.57 -19.93 3.27
C GLY A 98 -9.17 -21.24 2.61
N ARG A 99 -10.13 -22.13 2.32
CA ARG A 99 -9.88 -23.40 1.61
C ARG A 99 -9.37 -23.18 0.18
N PHE A 100 -9.88 -22.18 -0.54
CA PHE A 100 -9.35 -21.83 -1.86
C PHE A 100 -7.91 -21.29 -1.75
N VAL A 101 -7.61 -20.44 -0.77
CA VAL A 101 -6.23 -19.98 -0.51
C VAL A 101 -5.31 -21.16 -0.21
N GLN A 102 -5.73 -22.09 0.66
CA GLN A 102 -4.98 -23.30 1.01
C GLN A 102 -4.69 -24.17 -0.22
N SER A 103 -5.66 -24.31 -1.13
CA SER A 103 -5.53 -25.12 -2.35
C SER A 103 -4.44 -24.63 -3.31
N LEU A 104 -3.99 -23.39 -3.18
CA LEU A 104 -2.89 -22.81 -3.98
C LEU A 104 -1.50 -23.24 -3.45
N GLY A 105 -1.43 -24.00 -2.34
CA GLY A 105 -0.19 -24.61 -1.85
C GLY A 105 0.92 -23.62 -1.54
N GLY A 106 0.58 -22.43 -1.04
CA GLY A 106 1.54 -21.41 -0.66
C GLY A 106 2.01 -20.51 -1.81
N ARG A 107 1.48 -20.65 -3.02
CA ARG A 107 1.79 -19.73 -4.11
C ARG A 107 1.23 -18.33 -3.88
N TYR A 108 0.17 -18.21 -3.07
CA TYR A 108 -0.45 -16.96 -2.67
C TYR A 108 -0.64 -16.93 -1.15
N ILE A 109 -0.24 -15.82 -0.54
CA ILE A 109 -0.44 -15.52 0.88
C ILE A 109 -1.36 -14.31 0.96
N THR A 110 -2.48 -14.47 1.69
CA THR A 110 -3.48 -13.42 1.83
C THR A 110 -3.27 -12.57 3.07
N ALA A 111 -3.80 -11.34 3.05
CA ALA A 111 -3.86 -10.40 4.16
C ALA A 111 -5.14 -9.57 4.10
N CYS A 112 -5.32 -8.62 5.02
CA CYS A 112 -6.42 -7.65 4.98
C CYS A 112 -6.30 -6.68 3.81
N ASP A 113 -7.46 -6.20 3.32
CA ASP A 113 -7.62 -5.04 2.46
C ASP A 113 -9.01 -4.41 2.70
N VAL A 114 -9.45 -3.51 1.85
CA VAL A 114 -10.77 -2.88 1.94
C VAL A 114 -11.88 -3.95 2.10
N GLY A 115 -12.73 -3.77 3.10
CA GLY A 115 -13.84 -4.67 3.40
C GLY A 115 -13.46 -5.93 4.19
N THR A 116 -12.17 -6.17 4.46
CA THR A 116 -11.70 -7.23 5.36
C THR A 116 -10.86 -6.67 6.49
N TYR A 117 -10.86 -7.35 7.63
CA TYR A 117 -10.22 -6.91 8.87
C TYR A 117 -9.40 -8.06 9.48
N VAL A 118 -8.63 -7.76 10.53
CA VAL A 118 -7.77 -8.75 11.19
C VAL A 118 -8.57 -9.94 11.74
N GLU A 119 -9.78 -9.70 12.23
CA GLU A 119 -10.69 -10.74 12.73
C GLU A 119 -11.17 -11.68 11.60
N ASP A 120 -11.36 -11.14 10.39
CA ASP A 120 -11.71 -11.96 9.22
C ASP A 120 -10.54 -12.86 8.83
N MET A 121 -9.30 -12.33 8.91
CA MET A 121 -8.10 -13.16 8.65
C MET A 121 -7.91 -14.25 9.69
N ASP A 122 -8.30 -14.03 10.94
CA ASP A 122 -8.32 -15.08 11.96
C ASP A 122 -9.30 -16.21 11.62
N VAL A 123 -10.44 -15.87 10.97
CA VAL A 123 -11.40 -16.89 10.48
C VAL A 123 -10.85 -17.64 9.26
N VAL A 124 -10.27 -16.91 8.28
CA VAL A 124 -9.64 -17.50 7.09
C VAL A 124 -8.50 -18.45 7.50
N ALA A 125 -7.73 -18.08 8.52
CA ALA A 125 -6.61 -18.88 9.03
C ALA A 125 -7.02 -20.20 9.70
N ARG A 126 -8.30 -20.41 9.98
CA ARG A 126 -8.79 -21.74 10.43
C ARG A 126 -8.75 -22.79 9.31
N GLU A 127 -8.71 -22.37 8.05
CA GLU A 127 -8.72 -23.25 6.88
C GLU A 127 -7.44 -23.14 6.03
N SER A 128 -6.56 -22.18 6.31
CA SER A 128 -5.34 -21.96 5.54
C SER A 128 -4.19 -21.48 6.43
N GLU A 129 -3.00 -22.04 6.22
CA GLU A 129 -1.75 -21.55 6.83
C GLU A 129 -1.14 -20.35 6.06
N PHE A 130 -1.64 -20.04 4.86
CA PHE A 130 -1.14 -18.97 4.00
C PHE A 130 -1.91 -17.65 4.21
N VAL A 131 -1.97 -17.20 5.46
CA VAL A 131 -2.73 -16.02 5.89
C VAL A 131 -1.89 -15.18 6.83
N THR A 132 -1.83 -13.88 6.57
CA THR A 132 -1.19 -12.87 7.41
C THR A 132 -2.16 -11.71 7.71
N GLY A 133 -1.71 -10.71 8.48
CA GLY A 133 -2.58 -9.61 8.91
C GLY A 133 -3.60 -10.07 9.94
N ARG A 134 -3.23 -11.03 10.77
CA ARG A 134 -4.05 -11.60 11.85
C ARG A 134 -3.98 -10.74 13.09
N SER A 135 -4.89 -11.00 14.03
CA SER A 135 -4.89 -10.31 15.31
C SER A 135 -3.69 -10.71 16.18
N LEU A 136 -3.28 -9.80 17.07
CA LEU A 136 -2.18 -10.05 18.02
C LEU A 136 -2.45 -11.28 18.90
N SER A 137 -3.70 -11.51 19.29
CA SER A 137 -4.12 -12.66 20.10
C SER A 137 -3.94 -14.00 19.40
N HIS A 138 -3.84 -13.98 18.08
CA HIS A 138 -3.60 -15.18 17.25
C HIS A 138 -2.18 -15.22 16.64
N GLY A 139 -1.25 -14.42 17.20
CA GLY A 139 0.15 -14.39 16.75
C GLY A 139 0.40 -13.54 15.51
N GLY A 140 -0.58 -12.74 15.10
CA GLY A 140 -0.46 -11.81 13.97
C GLY A 140 0.18 -10.49 14.32
N ALA A 141 0.35 -9.64 13.31
CA ALA A 141 0.98 -8.33 13.43
C ALA A 141 0.02 -7.21 13.86
N GLY A 142 -1.30 -7.45 13.88
CA GLY A 142 -2.32 -6.48 14.24
C GLY A 142 -2.46 -5.32 13.25
N ASP A 143 -2.72 -4.12 13.74
CA ASP A 143 -2.99 -2.93 12.91
C ASP A 143 -1.74 -2.46 12.17
N SER A 144 -1.73 -2.61 10.86
CA SER A 144 -0.62 -2.24 9.97
C SER A 144 -0.47 -0.73 9.75
N SER A 145 -1.42 0.09 10.19
CA SER A 145 -1.37 1.55 10.01
C SER A 145 -0.20 2.20 10.75
N ILE A 146 0.28 1.60 11.83
CA ILE A 146 1.42 2.11 12.61
C ILE A 146 2.69 2.16 11.75
N LEU A 147 3.05 1.04 11.14
CA LEU A 147 4.24 0.97 10.29
C LEU A 147 4.01 1.59 8.91
N THR A 148 2.76 1.66 8.43
CA THR A 148 2.43 2.44 7.23
C THR A 148 2.73 3.92 7.44
N ALA A 149 2.25 4.52 8.54
CA ALA A 149 2.50 5.92 8.85
C ALA A 149 3.99 6.21 9.03
N TYR A 150 4.72 5.30 9.69
CA TYR A 150 6.17 5.41 9.84
C TYR A 150 6.90 5.34 8.48
N GLY A 151 6.44 4.48 7.56
CA GLY A 151 6.97 4.39 6.19
C GLY A 151 6.78 5.68 5.40
N VAL A 152 5.55 6.25 5.45
CA VAL A 152 5.26 7.56 4.83
C VAL A 152 6.16 8.65 5.40
N PHE A 153 6.34 8.68 6.71
CA PHE A 153 7.26 9.61 7.37
C PHE A 153 8.71 9.44 6.88
N GLN A 154 9.20 8.19 6.70
CA GLN A 154 10.54 7.95 6.15
C GLN A 154 10.66 8.42 4.69
N GLY A 155 9.65 8.17 3.85
CA GLY A 155 9.61 8.68 2.49
C GLY A 155 9.59 10.21 2.43
N MET A 156 8.85 10.85 3.33
CA MET A 156 8.79 12.30 3.45
C MET A 156 10.16 12.90 3.88
N ARG A 157 10.86 12.23 4.79
CA ARG A 157 12.23 12.60 5.18
C ARG A 157 13.23 12.48 4.01
N ALA A 158 13.09 11.44 3.18
CA ALA A 158 13.89 11.28 1.97
C ALA A 158 13.61 12.41 0.96
N ALA A 159 12.34 12.77 0.77
CA ALA A 159 11.95 13.90 -0.07
C ALA A 159 12.49 15.23 0.48
N ALA A 160 12.46 15.42 1.81
CA ALA A 160 13.03 16.62 2.46
C ALA A 160 14.56 16.68 2.26
N GLN A 161 15.26 15.56 2.39
CA GLN A 161 16.70 15.46 2.10
C GLN A 161 17.01 15.86 0.65
N HIS A 162 16.19 15.41 -0.29
CA HIS A 162 16.36 15.68 -1.72
C HIS A 162 16.12 17.16 -2.04
N VAL A 163 15.01 17.74 -1.57
CA VAL A 163 14.59 19.12 -1.92
C VAL A 163 15.32 20.19 -1.10
N TRP A 164 15.62 19.92 0.18
CA TRP A 164 16.14 20.93 1.11
C TRP A 164 17.51 20.59 1.71
N GLY A 165 18.12 19.45 1.32
CA GLY A 165 19.43 19.03 1.79
C GLY A 165 19.49 18.50 3.23
N THR A 166 18.32 18.34 3.87
CA THR A 166 18.19 17.80 5.23
C THR A 166 16.96 16.91 5.36
N PRO A 167 17.06 15.77 6.06
CA PRO A 167 15.90 14.90 6.26
C PRO A 167 14.96 15.41 7.36
N ALA A 168 15.30 16.49 8.06
CA ALA A 168 14.45 17.05 9.11
C ALA A 168 13.29 17.85 8.51
N LEU A 169 12.10 17.65 9.06
CA LEU A 169 10.90 18.42 8.70
C LEU A 169 10.67 19.61 9.65
N SER A 170 11.58 19.85 10.58
CA SER A 170 11.51 20.97 11.50
C SER A 170 11.41 22.29 10.74
N GLY A 171 10.39 23.09 11.09
CA GLY A 171 10.08 24.37 10.45
C GLY A 171 9.41 24.25 9.08
N ARG A 172 9.07 23.04 8.62
CA ARG A 172 8.26 22.82 7.42
C ARG A 172 6.78 22.80 7.76
N GLN A 173 5.96 23.27 6.82
CA GLN A 173 4.52 23.22 6.94
C GLN A 173 3.98 22.05 6.12
N VAL A 174 3.30 21.09 6.78
CA VAL A 174 2.79 19.88 6.16
C VAL A 174 1.27 19.90 6.19
N GLY A 175 0.65 19.76 5.03
CA GLY A 175 -0.79 19.60 4.88
C GLY A 175 -1.16 18.11 4.80
N VAL A 176 -1.97 17.61 5.75
CA VAL A 176 -2.41 16.21 5.78
C VAL A 176 -3.90 16.14 5.43
N ALA A 177 -4.20 15.58 4.27
CA ALA A 177 -5.57 15.35 3.79
C ALA A 177 -6.05 13.95 4.18
N GLY A 178 -6.89 13.88 5.21
CA GLY A 178 -7.34 12.64 5.84
C GLY A 178 -6.56 12.30 7.11
N VAL A 179 -7.24 12.33 8.25
CA VAL A 179 -6.68 11.99 9.57
C VAL A 179 -7.33 10.73 10.17
N GLY A 180 -7.55 9.74 9.30
CA GLY A 180 -7.93 8.38 9.68
C GLY A 180 -6.78 7.65 10.39
N LYS A 181 -6.75 6.31 10.32
CA LYS A 181 -5.74 5.49 11.02
C LYS A 181 -4.30 5.87 10.67
N VAL A 182 -3.98 6.03 9.39
CA VAL A 182 -2.61 6.35 8.93
C VAL A 182 -2.30 7.83 9.15
N GLY A 183 -3.22 8.74 8.73
CA GLY A 183 -2.97 10.18 8.77
C GLY A 183 -2.73 10.72 10.16
N ARG A 184 -3.51 10.28 11.18
CA ARG A 184 -3.31 10.69 12.57
C ARG A 184 -1.93 10.27 13.12
N LEU A 185 -1.49 9.05 12.81
CA LEU A 185 -0.18 8.55 13.23
C LEU A 185 0.96 9.26 12.48
N LEU A 186 0.72 9.69 11.24
CA LEU A 186 1.65 10.54 10.51
C LEU A 186 1.77 11.91 11.19
N VAL A 187 0.65 12.50 11.64
CA VAL A 187 0.67 13.76 12.42
C VAL A 187 1.55 13.63 13.67
N ASP A 188 1.44 12.52 14.41
CA ASP A 188 2.30 12.25 15.58
C ASP A 188 3.79 12.30 15.22
N HIS A 189 4.20 11.67 14.11
CA HIS A 189 5.58 11.69 13.62
C HIS A 189 6.04 13.08 13.18
N LEU A 190 5.18 13.84 12.50
CA LEU A 190 5.48 15.19 12.01
C LEU A 190 5.71 16.17 13.15
N LEU A 191 4.83 16.16 14.14
CA LEU A 191 4.94 17.02 15.33
C LEU A 191 6.18 16.64 16.17
N ALA A 192 6.48 15.35 16.31
CA ALA A 192 7.70 14.89 16.98
C ALA A 192 8.98 15.40 16.28
N ASP A 193 8.96 15.56 14.94
CA ASP A 193 10.06 16.13 14.15
C ASP A 193 9.97 17.68 14.06
N ARG A 194 9.04 18.31 14.79
CA ARG A 194 8.82 19.77 14.87
C ARG A 194 8.38 20.41 13.55
N ALA A 195 7.62 19.70 12.75
CA ALA A 195 6.88 20.28 11.63
C ALA A 195 5.63 21.01 12.13
N SER A 196 5.19 22.03 11.39
CA SER A 196 3.85 22.61 11.55
C SER A 196 2.86 21.84 10.71
N VAL A 197 1.69 21.49 11.27
CA VAL A 197 0.74 20.59 10.60
C VAL A 197 -0.62 21.29 10.43
N ILE A 198 -1.13 21.25 9.19
CA ILE A 198 -2.50 21.62 8.83
C ILE A 198 -3.22 20.34 8.40
N VAL A 199 -4.42 20.10 8.91
CA VAL A 199 -5.20 18.90 8.58
C VAL A 199 -6.54 19.25 7.95
N ALA A 200 -7.04 18.36 7.11
CA ALA A 200 -8.43 18.36 6.63
C ALA A 200 -8.97 16.94 6.61
N ASP A 201 -10.22 16.76 7.02
CA ASP A 201 -10.94 15.48 6.93
C ASP A 201 -12.45 15.76 6.81
N VAL A 202 -13.18 14.89 6.13
CA VAL A 202 -14.65 14.95 6.05
C VAL A 202 -15.31 14.50 7.36
N SER A 203 -14.58 13.78 8.21
CA SER A 203 -15.05 13.28 9.50
C SER A 203 -14.71 14.24 10.62
N GLN A 204 -15.70 14.98 11.11
CA GLN A 204 -15.56 15.87 12.28
C GLN A 204 -14.99 15.13 13.50
N ARG A 205 -15.42 13.87 13.71
CA ARG A 205 -14.91 13.02 14.79
C ARG A 205 -13.40 12.73 14.67
N ALA A 206 -12.90 12.53 13.44
CA ALA A 206 -11.47 12.31 13.21
C ALA A 206 -10.66 13.58 13.51
N LEU A 207 -11.16 14.74 13.10
CA LEU A 207 -10.56 16.05 13.42
C LEU A 207 -10.53 16.31 14.93
N GLU A 208 -11.65 16.10 15.62
CA GLU A 208 -11.73 16.26 17.09
C GLU A 208 -10.72 15.37 17.82
N HIS A 209 -10.55 14.12 17.34
CA HIS A 209 -9.58 13.20 17.94
C HIS A 209 -8.14 13.73 17.83
N VAL A 210 -7.74 14.23 16.66
CA VAL A 210 -6.40 14.78 16.44
C VAL A 210 -6.20 16.08 17.22
N CYS A 211 -7.17 17.00 17.20
CA CYS A 211 -7.07 18.28 17.93
C CYS A 211 -7.08 18.09 19.46
N THR A 212 -7.72 17.04 19.95
CA THR A 212 -7.68 16.71 21.39
C THR A 212 -6.30 16.20 21.81
N ALA A 213 -5.63 15.43 20.93
CA ALA A 213 -4.27 14.95 21.19
C ALA A 213 -3.21 16.03 20.96
N HIS A 214 -3.43 16.94 20.03
CA HIS A 214 -2.46 17.94 19.55
C HIS A 214 -3.14 19.30 19.32
N SER A 215 -3.13 20.16 20.32
CA SER A 215 -3.77 21.48 20.28
C SER A 215 -3.11 22.46 19.31
N GLU A 216 -1.88 22.20 18.88
CA GLU A 216 -1.10 22.98 17.93
C GLU A 216 -1.45 22.72 16.47
N VAL A 217 -2.22 21.68 16.16
CA VAL A 217 -2.65 21.36 14.79
C VAL A 217 -3.69 22.35 14.30
N ILE A 218 -3.51 22.85 13.10
CA ILE A 218 -4.45 23.77 12.44
C ILE A 218 -5.42 22.92 11.59
N VAL A 219 -6.70 23.24 11.64
CA VAL A 219 -7.73 22.58 10.83
C VAL A 219 -8.11 23.48 9.66
N ALA A 220 -7.93 23.00 8.43
CA ALA A 220 -8.46 23.66 7.24
C ALA A 220 -9.96 23.32 7.07
N PRO A 221 -10.77 24.22 6.47
CA PRO A 221 -12.20 24.00 6.28
C PRO A 221 -12.53 22.71 5.50
N ASP A 222 -11.71 22.40 4.48
CA ASP A 222 -11.81 21.22 3.63
C ASP A 222 -10.47 20.96 2.91
N THR A 223 -10.43 19.89 2.11
CA THR A 223 -9.23 19.52 1.36
C THR A 223 -8.90 20.53 0.26
N GLU A 224 -9.88 21.18 -0.34
CA GLU A 224 -9.66 22.18 -1.38
C GLU A 224 -8.97 23.43 -0.81
N ALA A 225 -9.40 23.88 0.38
CA ALA A 225 -8.73 24.95 1.12
C ALA A 225 -7.31 24.55 1.52
N LEU A 226 -7.12 23.31 2.03
CA LEU A 226 -5.80 22.81 2.41
C LEU A 226 -4.80 22.82 1.24
N VAL A 227 -5.23 22.41 0.05
CA VAL A 227 -4.39 22.40 -1.17
C VAL A 227 -3.88 23.80 -1.54
N ARG A 228 -4.65 24.87 -1.23
CA ARG A 228 -4.30 26.25 -1.51
C ARG A 228 -3.42 26.91 -0.44
N GLU A 229 -3.27 26.26 0.74
CA GLU A 229 -2.39 26.77 1.80
C GLU A 229 -0.92 26.79 1.35
N PRO A 230 -0.09 27.69 1.92
CA PRO A 230 1.34 27.75 1.61
C PRO A 230 2.12 26.64 2.32
N ILE A 231 1.75 25.38 2.06
CA ILE A 231 2.40 24.19 2.61
C ILE A 231 3.65 23.81 1.82
N ASP A 232 4.66 23.27 2.51
CA ASP A 232 5.87 22.72 1.90
C ASP A 232 5.64 21.30 1.36
N VAL A 233 4.84 20.51 2.10
CA VAL A 233 4.52 19.11 1.79
C VAL A 233 3.01 18.91 1.81
N TYR A 234 2.47 18.25 0.81
CA TYR A 234 1.09 17.76 0.78
C TYR A 234 1.07 16.23 0.98
N ALA A 235 0.31 15.77 1.96
CA ALA A 235 0.19 14.36 2.34
C ALA A 235 -1.24 13.85 2.16
N PRO A 236 -1.63 13.33 0.97
CA PRO A 236 -2.92 12.67 0.81
C PRO A 236 -2.93 11.34 1.58
N CYS A 237 -3.82 11.23 2.59
CA CYS A 237 -3.95 10.09 3.50
C CYS A 237 -5.38 9.53 3.59
N ALA A 238 -6.30 10.00 2.72
CA ALA A 238 -7.69 9.58 2.69
C ALA A 238 -7.94 8.58 1.54
N LEU A 239 -8.62 9.01 0.48
CA LEU A 239 -9.00 8.17 -0.65
C LEU A 239 -7.99 8.27 -1.79
N GLY A 240 -8.04 7.30 -2.71
CA GLY A 240 -7.31 7.35 -3.98
C GLY A 240 -7.80 8.47 -4.91
N SER A 241 -7.10 8.67 -6.02
CA SER A 241 -7.39 9.71 -7.01
C SER A 241 -7.42 11.14 -6.42
N ALA A 242 -6.63 11.37 -5.35
CA ALA A 242 -6.55 12.68 -4.68
C ALA A 242 -5.76 13.72 -5.49
N LEU A 243 -5.01 13.29 -6.48
CA LEU A 243 -4.19 14.11 -7.36
C LEU A 243 -4.79 14.08 -8.77
N ASP A 244 -5.72 14.97 -9.01
CA ASP A 244 -6.29 15.29 -10.31
C ASP A 244 -5.65 16.57 -10.89
N VAL A 245 -5.98 16.91 -12.12
CA VAL A 245 -5.44 18.13 -12.79
C VAL A 245 -5.76 19.41 -12.02
N PRO A 246 -7.01 19.64 -11.53
CA PRO A 246 -7.34 20.82 -10.71
C PRO A 246 -6.51 20.89 -9.43
N THR A 247 -6.42 19.79 -8.67
CA THR A 247 -5.65 19.73 -7.41
C THR A 247 -4.18 20.01 -7.65
N VAL A 248 -3.56 19.31 -8.62
CA VAL A 248 -2.15 19.54 -8.96
C VAL A 248 -1.92 20.98 -9.41
N THR A 249 -2.85 21.56 -10.17
CA THR A 249 -2.75 22.97 -10.63
C THR A 249 -2.84 23.97 -9.48
N ALA A 250 -3.67 23.72 -8.46
CA ALA A 250 -3.84 24.60 -7.30
C ALA A 250 -2.73 24.42 -6.25
N LEU A 251 -2.09 23.26 -6.21
CA LEU A 251 -1.14 22.87 -5.17
C LEU A 251 0.09 23.79 -5.15
N ARG A 252 0.47 24.26 -3.95
CA ARG A 252 1.63 25.12 -3.71
C ARG A 252 2.82 24.36 -3.11
N ALA A 253 2.61 23.14 -2.64
CA ALA A 253 3.65 22.31 -2.06
C ALA A 253 4.78 22.01 -3.07
N LYS A 254 5.99 21.85 -2.56
CA LYS A 254 7.15 21.35 -3.33
C LYS A 254 7.23 19.83 -3.34
N VAL A 255 6.57 19.17 -2.40
CA VAL A 255 6.61 17.74 -2.21
C VAL A 255 5.19 17.21 -2.05
N VAL A 256 4.89 16.09 -2.70
CA VAL A 256 3.73 15.24 -2.41
C VAL A 256 4.24 13.92 -1.87
N CYS A 257 3.84 13.57 -0.63
CA CYS A 257 4.18 12.31 0.02
C CYS A 257 3.10 11.95 1.05
N GLY A 258 2.29 10.94 0.76
CA GLY A 258 1.15 10.57 1.61
C GLY A 258 0.85 9.08 1.62
N GLY A 259 -0.04 8.67 2.53
CA GLY A 259 -0.36 7.27 2.81
C GLY A 259 -1.48 6.66 1.98
N ALA A 260 -2.24 7.45 1.22
CA ALA A 260 -3.31 6.94 0.37
C ALA A 260 -2.75 6.06 -0.76
N ASN A 261 -3.48 5.02 -1.15
CA ASN A 261 -3.15 4.23 -2.33
C ASN A 261 -3.74 4.89 -3.59
N ASN A 262 -3.10 4.65 -4.74
CA ASN A 262 -3.57 5.13 -6.05
C ASN A 262 -3.87 6.63 -6.04
N GLN A 263 -2.90 7.43 -5.59
CA GLN A 263 -3.08 8.87 -5.42
C GLN A 263 -3.28 9.60 -6.75
N LEU A 264 -2.63 9.15 -7.81
CA LEU A 264 -2.77 9.71 -9.16
C LEU A 264 -4.10 9.28 -9.77
N GLU A 265 -4.91 10.24 -10.24
CA GLU A 265 -6.22 9.96 -10.84
C GLU A 265 -6.10 9.13 -12.12
N HIS A 266 -5.11 9.44 -12.93
CA HIS A 266 -4.81 8.73 -14.18
C HIS A 266 -3.33 8.84 -14.55
N PRO A 267 -2.81 7.98 -15.46
CA PRO A 267 -1.46 8.11 -16.02
C PRO A 267 -1.27 9.50 -16.67
N GLY A 268 -0.14 10.13 -16.40
CA GLY A 268 0.21 11.48 -16.85
C GLY A 268 0.14 12.54 -15.76
N ILE A 269 -0.54 12.30 -14.63
CA ILE A 269 -0.53 13.23 -13.49
C ILE A 269 0.88 13.35 -12.91
N GLU A 270 1.66 12.26 -12.88
CA GLU A 270 3.07 12.28 -12.46
C GLU A 270 3.91 13.25 -13.32
N LYS A 271 3.61 13.33 -14.60
CA LYS A 271 4.27 14.24 -15.53
C LYS A 271 3.89 15.69 -15.28
N LEU A 272 2.61 15.96 -14.99
CA LEU A 272 2.13 17.28 -14.64
C LEU A 272 2.76 17.78 -13.33
N LEU A 273 2.95 16.90 -12.33
CA LEU A 273 3.67 17.22 -11.09
C LEU A 273 5.12 17.60 -11.39
N ASP A 274 5.81 16.81 -12.21
CA ASP A 274 7.20 17.06 -12.62
C ASP A 274 7.35 18.39 -13.38
N GLU A 275 6.49 18.67 -14.37
CA GLU A 275 6.44 19.94 -15.12
C GLU A 275 6.22 21.15 -14.21
N ARG A 276 5.56 20.97 -13.06
CA ARG A 276 5.37 22.01 -12.04
C ARG A 276 6.49 22.09 -11.01
N GLY A 277 7.50 21.24 -11.11
CA GLY A 277 8.59 21.15 -10.14
C GLY A 277 8.13 20.69 -8.76
N ILE A 278 7.08 19.84 -8.71
CA ILE A 278 6.56 19.22 -7.50
C ILE A 278 7.08 17.78 -7.42
N LEU A 279 7.92 17.51 -6.45
CA LEU A 279 8.48 16.17 -6.23
C LEU A 279 7.40 15.23 -5.70
N TYR A 280 7.07 14.19 -6.46
CA TYR A 280 6.15 13.14 -6.04
C TYR A 280 6.90 11.93 -5.50
N ALA A 281 6.68 11.58 -4.24
CA ALA A 281 7.13 10.32 -3.67
C ALA A 281 6.06 9.24 -3.96
N PRO A 282 6.36 8.22 -4.80
CA PRO A 282 5.36 7.25 -5.24
C PRO A 282 4.70 6.56 -4.06
N ASP A 283 3.37 6.55 -4.05
CA ASP A 283 2.57 6.11 -2.91
C ASP A 283 2.84 4.65 -2.52
N TYR A 284 2.93 3.75 -3.50
CA TYR A 284 3.19 2.32 -3.28
C TYR A 284 4.59 2.04 -2.71
N VAL A 285 5.51 3.01 -2.79
CA VAL A 285 6.81 2.96 -2.11
C VAL A 285 6.65 3.38 -0.65
N VAL A 286 6.19 4.61 -0.43
CA VAL A 286 6.20 5.22 0.91
C VAL A 286 5.18 4.60 1.86
N ASN A 287 4.05 4.10 1.35
CA ASN A 287 3.05 3.43 2.16
C ASN A 287 3.27 1.90 2.32
N SER A 288 4.41 1.37 1.86
CA SER A 288 4.72 -0.06 1.91
C SER A 288 4.99 -0.60 3.33
N GLY A 289 5.02 0.27 4.35
CA GLY A 289 5.20 -0.15 5.75
C GLY A 289 4.18 -1.20 6.20
N GLY A 290 2.94 -1.12 5.73
CA GLY A 290 1.90 -2.11 6.03
C GLY A 290 2.20 -3.51 5.47
N VAL A 291 2.64 -3.60 4.22
CA VAL A 291 2.98 -4.89 3.63
C VAL A 291 4.27 -5.47 4.24
N ILE A 292 5.22 -4.63 4.62
CA ILE A 292 6.42 -5.08 5.36
C ILE A 292 6.02 -5.68 6.70
N GLN A 293 5.06 -5.07 7.41
CA GLN A 293 4.56 -5.57 8.69
C GLN A 293 3.92 -6.96 8.54
N VAL A 294 3.01 -7.12 7.58
CA VAL A 294 2.34 -8.42 7.39
C VAL A 294 3.27 -9.49 6.81
N ALA A 295 4.28 -9.11 6.04
CA ALA A 295 5.32 -10.04 5.59
C ALA A 295 6.19 -10.54 6.76
N ASP A 296 6.48 -9.69 7.73
CA ASP A 296 7.25 -10.06 8.92
C ASP A 296 6.52 -11.11 9.78
N GLU A 297 5.19 -11.13 9.73
CA GLU A 297 4.34 -12.11 10.42
C GLU A 297 4.60 -13.54 9.96
N ILE A 298 4.99 -13.76 8.71
CA ILE A 298 5.29 -15.10 8.15
C ILE A 298 6.46 -15.75 8.87
N GLU A 299 7.41 -14.96 9.35
CA GLU A 299 8.59 -15.41 10.12
C GLU A 299 8.36 -15.41 11.65
N GLY A 300 7.12 -15.15 12.10
CA GLY A 300 6.81 -14.81 13.49
C GLY A 300 7.07 -13.32 13.74
N PHE A 301 5.99 -12.57 13.96
CA PHE A 301 6.02 -11.11 14.03
C PHE A 301 6.97 -10.57 15.10
N ASP A 302 7.89 -9.69 14.70
CA ASP A 302 8.73 -8.89 15.57
C ASP A 302 8.66 -7.40 15.17
N PHE A 303 8.08 -6.58 16.04
CA PHE A 303 7.86 -5.16 15.77
C PHE A 303 9.15 -4.38 15.48
N GLN A 304 10.25 -4.70 16.18
CA GLN A 304 11.51 -3.97 16.02
C GLN A 304 12.17 -4.35 14.69
N ARG A 305 12.13 -5.64 14.32
CA ARG A 305 12.59 -6.12 13.02
C ARG A 305 11.78 -5.51 11.88
N ALA A 306 10.46 -5.52 11.97
CA ALA A 306 9.57 -4.91 10.99
C ALA A 306 9.84 -3.40 10.87
N LYS A 307 9.95 -2.67 11.99
CA LYS A 307 10.25 -1.24 12.01
C LYS A 307 11.60 -0.92 11.38
N ALA A 308 12.64 -1.73 11.64
CA ALA A 308 13.94 -1.57 11.01
C ALA A 308 13.91 -1.81 9.48
N ARG A 309 13.09 -2.77 9.02
CA ARG A 309 12.84 -2.97 7.59
C ARG A 309 12.11 -1.77 6.97
N VAL A 310 11.07 -1.24 7.63
CA VAL A 310 10.32 -0.06 7.17
C VAL A 310 11.21 1.19 7.12
N ALA A 311 12.16 1.35 8.02
CA ALA A 311 13.10 2.48 7.98
C ALA A 311 13.87 2.57 6.65
N LYS A 312 14.09 1.46 5.94
CA LYS A 312 14.75 1.42 4.63
C LYS A 312 13.96 2.09 3.51
N ILE A 313 12.68 2.40 3.73
CA ILE A 313 11.88 3.20 2.79
C ILE A 313 12.57 4.55 2.52
N PHE A 314 13.26 5.11 3.50
CA PHE A 314 14.07 6.31 3.31
C PHE A 314 15.12 6.11 2.19
N ASP A 315 15.90 5.05 2.27
CA ASP A 315 16.98 4.78 1.31
C ASP A 315 16.43 4.44 -0.07
N THR A 316 15.37 3.60 -0.15
CA THR A 316 14.70 3.25 -1.41
C THR A 316 14.10 4.49 -2.09
N THR A 317 13.43 5.36 -1.31
CA THR A 317 12.83 6.59 -1.85
C THR A 317 13.92 7.54 -2.38
N ARG A 318 15.04 7.68 -1.67
CA ARG A 318 16.18 8.48 -2.11
C ARG A 318 16.78 7.92 -3.41
N GLU A 319 16.99 6.60 -3.49
CA GLU A 319 17.51 5.94 -4.71
C GLU A 319 16.58 6.20 -5.91
N ILE A 320 15.27 6.18 -5.70
CA ILE A 320 14.28 6.49 -6.76
C ILE A 320 14.45 7.93 -7.24
N PHE A 321 14.63 8.91 -6.36
CA PHE A 321 14.83 10.30 -6.75
C PHE A 321 16.15 10.50 -7.50
N GLU A 322 17.25 9.90 -7.03
CA GLU A 322 18.55 9.92 -7.69
C GLU A 322 18.48 9.29 -9.09
N LEU A 323 17.71 8.18 -9.24
CA LEU A 323 17.48 7.52 -10.51
C LEU A 323 16.64 8.39 -11.46
N ALA A 324 15.57 9.01 -10.94
CA ALA A 324 14.70 9.91 -11.69
C ALA A 324 15.48 11.10 -12.28
N GLU A 325 16.31 11.76 -11.46
CA GLU A 325 17.17 12.86 -11.92
C GLU A 325 18.19 12.41 -12.99
N ARG A 326 18.86 11.27 -12.75
CA ARG A 326 19.87 10.74 -13.66
C ARG A 326 19.28 10.38 -15.03
N ASP A 327 18.09 9.79 -15.03
CA ASP A 327 17.45 9.26 -16.25
C ASP A 327 16.49 10.30 -16.89
N GLY A 328 16.25 11.44 -16.25
CA GLY A 328 15.38 12.51 -16.74
C GLY A 328 13.91 12.08 -16.84
N VAL A 329 13.42 11.31 -15.87
CA VAL A 329 12.05 10.77 -15.83
C VAL A 329 11.38 11.11 -14.49
N PRO A 330 10.02 11.14 -14.43
CA PRO A 330 9.32 11.30 -13.15
C PRO A 330 9.67 10.19 -12.16
N PRO A 331 9.67 10.46 -10.82
CA PRO A 331 9.97 9.47 -9.80
C PRO A 331 9.11 8.21 -9.85
N ALA A 332 7.85 8.30 -10.28
CA ALA A 332 6.99 7.12 -10.45
C ALA A 332 7.54 6.17 -11.52
N VAL A 333 8.01 6.71 -12.65
CA VAL A 333 8.62 5.91 -13.74
C VAL A 333 9.95 5.29 -13.27
N ALA A 334 10.77 6.05 -12.54
CA ALA A 334 12.01 5.52 -11.99
C ALA A 334 11.77 4.39 -10.98
N ALA A 335 10.71 4.50 -10.17
CA ALA A 335 10.30 3.46 -9.23
C ALA A 335 9.88 2.18 -9.96
N ASP A 336 9.10 2.28 -11.03
CA ASP A 336 8.72 1.13 -11.85
C ASP A 336 9.95 0.44 -12.44
N HIS A 337 10.90 1.19 -13.03
CA HIS A 337 12.15 0.63 -13.56
C HIS A 337 12.98 -0.08 -12.49
N LEU A 338 13.02 0.45 -11.27
CA LEU A 338 13.74 -0.17 -10.15
C LEU A 338 13.07 -1.50 -9.73
N ALA A 339 11.73 -1.51 -9.66
CA ALA A 339 10.96 -2.72 -9.35
C ALA A 339 11.15 -3.80 -10.42
N GLU A 340 11.00 -3.46 -11.68
CA GLU A 340 11.16 -4.37 -12.83
C GLU A 340 12.55 -4.98 -12.86
N ARG A 341 13.60 -4.15 -12.64
CA ARG A 341 14.98 -4.62 -12.57
C ARG A 341 15.15 -5.66 -11.48
N ARG A 342 14.66 -5.40 -10.25
CA ARG A 342 14.75 -6.36 -9.15
C ARG A 342 13.99 -7.65 -9.45
N ILE A 343 12.77 -7.55 -9.99
CA ILE A 343 11.95 -8.72 -10.37
C ILE A 343 12.67 -9.56 -11.42
N ALA A 344 13.24 -8.92 -12.45
CA ALA A 344 13.97 -9.62 -13.50
C ALA A 344 15.27 -10.27 -13.01
N ASP A 345 16.06 -9.55 -12.20
CA ASP A 345 17.36 -10.03 -11.73
C ASP A 345 17.23 -11.20 -10.76
N VAL A 346 16.32 -11.11 -9.78
CA VAL A 346 16.05 -12.21 -8.84
C VAL A 346 15.32 -13.37 -9.51
N GLY A 347 14.34 -13.08 -10.40
CA GLY A 347 13.59 -14.09 -11.14
C GLY A 347 14.48 -14.99 -12.00
N ARG A 348 15.59 -14.47 -12.55
CA ARG A 348 16.57 -15.27 -13.30
C ARG A 348 17.23 -16.36 -12.44
N LEU A 349 17.40 -16.15 -11.14
CA LEU A 349 18.01 -17.11 -10.22
C LEU A 349 17.16 -18.37 -10.03
N ARG A 350 15.84 -18.30 -10.24
CA ARG A 350 14.91 -19.43 -10.10
C ARG A 350 15.08 -20.54 -11.15
N LYS A 351 15.88 -20.31 -12.16
CA LYS A 351 16.30 -21.39 -13.10
C LYS A 351 17.26 -22.37 -12.44
N ILE A 352 17.85 -22.02 -11.29
CA ILE A 352 18.68 -22.92 -10.50
C ILE A 352 17.74 -23.75 -9.63
N LEU A 353 17.69 -25.06 -9.86
CA LEU A 353 16.84 -25.99 -9.10
C LEU A 353 17.36 -26.06 -7.66
N VAL A 354 16.60 -25.49 -6.72
CA VAL A 354 16.81 -25.68 -5.27
C VAL A 354 15.83 -26.75 -4.81
N ASP A 355 16.30 -27.74 -4.06
CA ASP A 355 15.47 -28.84 -3.57
C ASP A 355 14.22 -28.28 -2.84
N GLY A 356 13.02 -28.58 -3.37
CA GLY A 356 11.76 -27.95 -2.97
C GLY A 356 11.36 -28.16 -1.49
N ARG A 357 12.07 -29.02 -0.76
CA ARG A 357 11.87 -29.20 0.69
C ARG A 357 12.56 -28.12 1.55
N ALA A 358 13.52 -27.38 1.00
CA ALA A 358 14.21 -26.29 1.70
C ALA A 358 13.47 -24.95 1.61
N ALA A 359 12.63 -24.75 0.58
CA ALA A 359 11.88 -23.51 0.38
C ALA A 359 10.65 -23.36 1.31
N LEU A 360 10.19 -24.47 1.93
CA LEU A 360 9.04 -24.48 2.85
C LEU A 360 9.43 -24.43 4.34
N ARG A 361 10.73 -24.29 4.65
CA ARG A 361 11.26 -24.27 6.03
C ARG A 361 12.12 -23.06 6.37
N ARG A 362 11.97 -21.98 5.62
CA ARG A 362 12.64 -20.70 5.97
C ARG A 362 11.63 -19.62 6.22
#